data_7de3ada17224339fde65b41c1456ea10
#
_entry.id   7de3ada17224339fde65b41c1456ea10
#
_cell.length_a   1.000
_cell.length_b   1.000
_cell.length_c   1.000
_cell.angle_alpha   90.00
_cell.angle_beta   90.00
_cell.angle_gamma   90.00
#
_symmetry.space_group_name_H-M   'P 1'
#
loop_
_entity.id
_entity.type
_entity.pdbx_description
1 polymer ?
#
loop_
_entity_poly.entity_id
_entity_poly.type
_entity_poly.pdbx_seq_one_letter_code
_entity_poly.pdbx_strand_id
1 'polypeptide(L)'
;MLNSMMNMKNLVTPLTTPSWLKPSGPLHLHQGRSEKVTAYLQQIQKGKIIQPFSCLLVLDEKSFNVIAFSENAPEMLSPVSSNDVVPSVDDPSGLGIGTNVRSLFTEQGAMVLHKALGSNDISLLDRILVQCKTSGEPFYAIVRQATGCLVVDFEPVKLTEFSGTAAQALQCYKLANKAISKIRSLPGGSMEVLCNTVVKELFDLIGYDRVMAYKFHEDVHGEVVVEITRPGLEPSLGMHSPATDIPQASRFLFMKNKLRMIYDCRARSINVVEDEALPFDISLCGSALRASHSCHLQYMVNINTIASLVIAVAVNQNEEEDEVDSEQQEQQQYEEKKKLWGLLICHHESPRYVPFPLRYACEFLAQFFHYKECVIL
;
A
#
# COMPACT_ATOMS: atom_id res chain seq x y z
N MET A 1 14.89 23.70 7.33
CA MET A 1 14.01 22.53 7.52
C MET A 1 13.49 22.41 8.96
N LEU A 2 14.35 22.41 9.98
CA LEU A 2 13.91 22.33 11.40
C LEU A 2 12.89 23.41 11.83
N ASN A 3 13.00 24.65 11.33
CA ASN A 3 12.06 25.73 11.66
C ASN A 3 10.64 25.55 11.07
N SER A 4 10.47 24.79 9.99
CA SER A 4 9.17 24.49 9.42
C SER A 4 8.43 23.42 10.24
N MET A 5 9.14 22.50 10.87
CA MET A 5 8.57 21.50 11.77
C MET A 5 8.06 22.07 13.09
N MET A 6 8.70 23.12 13.61
CA MET A 6 8.29 23.77 14.88
C MET A 6 6.96 24.56 14.76
N ASN A 7 6.62 25.07 13.59
CA ASN A 7 5.40 25.86 13.42
C ASN A 7 4.11 25.04 13.29
N MET A 8 4.19 23.72 13.12
CA MET A 8 3.00 22.86 13.05
C MET A 8 2.39 22.50 14.42
N LYS A 9 3.08 22.75 15.52
CA LYS A 9 2.58 22.44 16.88
C LYS A 9 1.34 23.24 17.29
N ASN A 10 1.03 24.33 16.61
CA ASN A 10 -0.04 25.26 17.02
C ASN A 10 -1.35 25.13 16.23
N LEU A 11 -1.47 24.21 15.29
CA LEU A 11 -2.65 24.09 14.41
C LEU A 11 -3.48 22.81 14.60
N VAL A 12 -3.07 21.92 15.49
CA VAL A 12 -3.82 20.69 15.80
C VAL A 12 -4.10 20.69 17.31
N THR A 13 -5.37 20.80 17.70
CA THR A 13 -5.80 20.35 19.02
C THR A 13 -5.27 18.93 19.20
N PRO A 14 -4.41 18.66 20.21
CA PRO A 14 -3.86 17.34 20.37
C PRO A 14 -5.00 16.37 20.69
N LEU A 15 -5.33 15.49 19.73
CA LEU A 15 -6.03 14.25 20.05
C LEU A 15 -5.16 13.57 21.11
N THR A 16 -5.61 13.58 22.35
CA THR A 16 -4.89 12.98 23.48
C THR A 16 -4.64 11.53 23.14
N THR A 17 -3.37 11.20 22.91
CA THR A 17 -2.94 9.84 22.61
C THR A 17 -3.37 8.96 23.78
N PRO A 18 -4.21 7.94 23.58
CA PRO A 18 -4.65 7.07 24.66
C PRO A 18 -3.42 6.50 25.40
N SER A 19 -3.51 6.35 26.72
CA SER A 19 -2.39 5.96 27.59
C SER A 19 -1.72 4.63 27.19
N TRP A 20 -2.44 3.73 26.50
CA TRP A 20 -1.96 2.45 25.99
C TRP A 20 -1.18 2.55 24.66
N LEU A 21 -1.17 3.74 24.02
CA LEU A 21 -0.38 4.06 22.82
C LEU A 21 0.96 4.72 23.14
N LYS A 22 1.26 4.98 24.43
CA LYS A 22 2.56 5.52 24.82
C LYS A 22 3.64 4.46 24.65
N PRO A 23 4.85 4.83 24.19
CA PRO A 23 5.93 3.88 24.00
C PRO A 23 6.36 3.32 25.36
N SER A 24 6.07 2.05 25.59
CA SER A 24 6.57 1.27 26.72
C SER A 24 7.11 -0.05 26.19
N GLY A 25 8.41 -0.09 25.90
CA GLY A 25 9.16 -1.30 25.59
C GLY A 25 9.02 -1.82 24.15
N PRO A 26 9.75 -2.91 23.80
CA PRO A 26 9.70 -3.54 22.49
C PRO A 26 8.29 -3.98 22.13
N LEU A 27 7.95 -3.87 20.85
CA LEU A 27 6.63 -4.15 20.26
C LEU A 27 6.28 -5.64 20.31
N HIS A 28 6.01 -6.18 21.50
CA HIS A 28 5.25 -7.43 21.60
C HIS A 28 3.76 -7.09 21.41
N LEU A 29 3.27 -7.24 20.18
CA LEU A 29 1.85 -7.06 19.85
C LEU A 29 1.07 -8.31 20.30
N HIS A 30 0.65 -8.36 21.56
CA HIS A 30 -0.40 -9.27 21.99
C HIS A 30 -1.67 -9.01 21.15
N GLN A 31 -2.36 -10.07 20.71
CA GLN A 31 -3.53 -10.03 19.84
C GLN A 31 -4.58 -8.97 20.24
N GLY A 32 -4.90 -8.82 21.54
CA GLY A 32 -5.80 -7.79 22.04
C GLY A 32 -5.29 -6.35 21.92
N ARG A 33 -3.99 -6.14 21.70
CA ARG A 33 -3.39 -4.83 21.43
C ARG A 33 -3.53 -4.46 19.94
N SER A 34 -3.42 -5.46 19.07
CA SER A 34 -3.65 -5.32 17.63
C SER A 34 -5.08 -4.85 17.32
N GLU A 35 -6.09 -5.42 17.95
CA GLU A 35 -7.49 -5.02 17.78
C GLU A 35 -7.75 -3.57 18.23
N LYS A 36 -7.19 -3.17 19.36
CA LYS A 36 -7.30 -1.78 19.88
C LYS A 36 -6.62 -0.77 18.96
N VAL A 37 -5.44 -1.11 18.39
CA VAL A 37 -4.75 -0.25 17.43
C VAL A 37 -5.55 -0.16 16.13
N THR A 38 -6.12 -1.26 15.65
CA THR A 38 -6.98 -1.28 14.47
C THR A 38 -8.23 -0.43 14.68
N ALA A 39 -8.93 -0.57 15.81
CA ALA A 39 -10.10 0.25 16.15
C ALA A 39 -9.76 1.75 16.26
N TYR A 40 -8.60 2.07 16.83
CA TYR A 40 -8.13 3.47 16.89
C TYR A 40 -7.82 4.03 15.49
N LEU A 41 -7.20 3.24 14.63
CA LEU A 41 -6.94 3.62 13.26
C LEU A 41 -8.23 3.83 12.45
N GLN A 42 -9.24 3.00 12.67
CA GLN A 42 -10.57 3.17 12.08
C GLN A 42 -11.23 4.48 12.52
N GLN A 43 -11.10 4.86 13.79
CA GLN A 43 -11.61 6.14 14.31
C GLN A 43 -10.89 7.36 13.72
N ILE A 44 -9.57 7.27 13.50
CA ILE A 44 -8.80 8.36 12.89
C ILE A 44 -9.15 8.51 11.40
N GLN A 45 -9.53 7.43 10.73
CA GLN A 45 -9.91 7.40 9.33
C GLN A 45 -11.39 7.75 9.12
N LYS A 46 -11.93 8.71 9.87
CA LYS A 46 -13.25 9.27 9.61
C LYS A 46 -13.31 9.82 8.18
N GLY A 47 -14.07 9.14 7.35
CA GLY A 47 -14.18 9.39 5.92
C GLY A 47 -13.45 8.31 5.13
N LYS A 48 -14.25 7.45 4.51
CA LYS A 48 -13.76 6.42 3.60
C LYS A 48 -13.43 7.11 2.27
N ILE A 49 -12.18 7.56 2.15
CA ILE A 49 -11.68 8.30 1.00
C ILE A 49 -10.52 7.58 0.34
N ILE A 50 -10.47 7.63 -1.00
CA ILE A 50 -9.40 7.03 -1.80
C ILE A 50 -8.72 8.07 -2.69
N GLN A 51 -7.56 7.69 -3.23
CA GLN A 51 -6.86 8.48 -4.24
C GLN A 51 -7.55 8.32 -5.60
N PRO A 52 -7.60 9.37 -6.45
CA PRO A 52 -8.46 9.41 -7.65
C PRO A 52 -7.90 8.66 -8.88
N PHE A 53 -6.69 8.12 -8.82
CA PHE A 53 -6.07 7.46 -9.99
C PHE A 53 -6.68 6.08 -10.32
N SER A 54 -7.52 5.55 -9.45
CA SER A 54 -8.13 4.21 -9.50
C SER A 54 -9.49 4.25 -8.84
N CYS A 55 -10.26 3.16 -8.93
CA CYS A 55 -11.52 3.03 -8.24
C CYS A 55 -11.58 1.78 -7.36
N LEU A 56 -12.53 1.75 -6.46
CA LEU A 56 -12.68 0.71 -5.45
C LEU A 56 -14.12 0.20 -5.44
N LEU A 57 -14.26 -1.12 -5.35
CA LEU A 57 -15.52 -1.78 -5.01
C LEU A 57 -15.36 -2.59 -3.73
N VAL A 58 -16.39 -2.60 -2.91
CA VAL A 58 -16.51 -3.51 -1.77
C VAL A 58 -17.65 -4.47 -2.07
N LEU A 59 -17.38 -5.75 -1.91
CA LEU A 59 -18.28 -6.83 -2.31
C LEU A 59 -18.70 -7.65 -1.09
N ASP A 60 -19.94 -8.08 -1.06
CA ASP A 60 -20.37 -9.13 -0.16
C ASP A 60 -19.66 -10.45 -0.50
N GLU A 61 -19.11 -11.13 0.51
CA GLU A 61 -18.28 -12.34 0.33
C GLU A 61 -19.02 -13.50 -0.34
N LYS A 62 -20.37 -13.58 -0.22
CA LYS A 62 -21.14 -14.72 -0.70
C LYS A 62 -21.75 -14.47 -2.07
N SER A 63 -22.38 -13.31 -2.24
CA SER A 63 -23.10 -12.95 -3.47
C SER A 63 -22.22 -12.27 -4.51
N PHE A 64 -21.08 -11.68 -4.09
CA PHE A 64 -20.22 -10.80 -4.90
C PHE A 64 -20.97 -9.58 -5.43
N ASN A 65 -22.03 -9.18 -4.74
CA ASN A 65 -22.72 -7.93 -5.04
C ASN A 65 -22.01 -6.77 -4.38
N VAL A 66 -22.05 -5.63 -5.06
CA VAL A 66 -21.46 -4.38 -4.58
C VAL A 66 -22.26 -3.88 -3.36
N ILE A 67 -21.55 -3.69 -2.24
CA ILE A 67 -22.10 -3.13 -0.99
C ILE A 67 -21.51 -1.74 -0.69
N ALA A 68 -20.39 -1.39 -1.34
CA ALA A 68 -19.87 -0.03 -1.37
C ALA A 68 -19.00 0.17 -2.62
N PHE A 69 -18.84 1.42 -3.06
CA PHE A 69 -18.01 1.77 -4.20
C PHE A 69 -17.50 3.21 -4.11
N SER A 70 -16.36 3.50 -4.74
CA SER A 70 -15.88 4.87 -4.84
C SER A 70 -16.70 5.68 -5.87
N GLU A 71 -16.94 6.98 -5.58
CA GLU A 71 -17.77 7.84 -6.43
C GLU A 71 -17.37 7.86 -7.91
N ASN A 72 -16.10 7.61 -8.21
CA ASN A 72 -15.57 7.52 -9.58
C ASN A 72 -15.70 6.13 -10.22
N ALA A 73 -16.13 5.10 -9.48
CA ALA A 73 -16.20 3.74 -10.00
C ALA A 73 -17.22 3.58 -11.15
N PRO A 74 -18.42 4.20 -11.13
CA PRO A 74 -19.35 4.13 -12.26
C PRO A 74 -18.74 4.66 -13.55
N GLU A 75 -18.06 5.81 -13.51
CA GLU A 75 -17.41 6.40 -14.68
C GLU A 75 -16.27 5.52 -15.22
N MET A 76 -15.50 4.88 -14.33
CA MET A 76 -14.34 4.06 -14.71
C MET A 76 -14.73 2.66 -15.20
N LEU A 77 -15.70 2.01 -14.55
CA LEU A 77 -16.04 0.61 -14.80
C LEU A 77 -17.31 0.40 -15.63
N SER A 78 -18.17 1.43 -15.75
CA SER A 78 -19.42 1.37 -16.51
C SER A 78 -19.71 2.72 -17.18
N PRO A 79 -18.78 3.25 -18.00
CA PRO A 79 -19.00 4.53 -18.67
C PRO A 79 -20.25 4.43 -19.57
N VAL A 80 -21.19 5.35 -19.40
CA VAL A 80 -22.35 5.47 -20.29
C VAL A 80 -21.85 5.95 -21.65
N SER A 81 -22.15 5.16 -22.70
CA SER A 81 -21.81 5.56 -24.07
C SER A 81 -22.62 6.80 -24.42
N SER A 82 -21.94 7.87 -24.83
CA SER A 82 -22.55 9.19 -25.12
C SER A 82 -23.54 9.17 -26.29
N ASN A 83 -23.85 8.02 -26.87
CA ASN A 83 -24.81 7.81 -27.95
C ASN A 83 -26.12 7.17 -27.49
N ASP A 84 -26.27 6.81 -26.24
CA ASP A 84 -27.51 6.21 -25.76
C ASP A 84 -28.43 7.29 -25.17
N VAL A 85 -29.61 7.28 -25.71
CA VAL A 85 -30.81 8.07 -25.36
C VAL A 85 -30.97 8.14 -23.84
N VAL A 86 -31.37 9.33 -23.36
CA VAL A 86 -31.75 9.68 -21.98
C VAL A 86 -32.12 8.45 -21.13
N PRO A 87 -31.42 8.18 -20.02
CA PRO A 87 -31.71 7.07 -19.16
C PRO A 87 -33.14 7.18 -18.65
N SER A 88 -33.98 6.21 -18.97
CA SER A 88 -35.27 6.06 -18.30
C SER A 88 -34.99 5.64 -16.85
N VAL A 89 -35.75 6.17 -15.91
CA VAL A 89 -35.60 6.03 -14.45
C VAL A 89 -35.60 4.54 -13.98
N ASP A 90 -35.88 3.59 -14.87
CA ASP A 90 -36.05 2.16 -14.60
C ASP A 90 -34.95 1.25 -15.23
N ASP A 91 -33.88 1.79 -15.79
CA ASP A 91 -32.83 0.96 -16.41
C ASP A 91 -31.67 0.73 -15.42
N PRO A 92 -31.50 -0.51 -14.86
CA PRO A 92 -30.45 -0.84 -13.90
C PRO A 92 -29.07 -1.04 -14.55
N SER A 93 -28.80 -0.43 -15.71
CA SER A 93 -27.54 -0.64 -16.46
C SER A 93 -26.31 0.04 -15.86
N GLY A 94 -26.44 0.82 -14.79
CA GLY A 94 -25.37 1.50 -14.10
C GLY A 94 -24.78 0.73 -12.92
N LEU A 95 -23.50 0.96 -12.59
CA LEU A 95 -22.90 0.47 -11.37
C LEU A 95 -23.51 1.14 -10.13
N GLY A 96 -24.04 0.36 -9.20
CA GLY A 96 -24.62 0.81 -7.93
C GLY A 96 -24.61 -0.28 -6.88
N ILE A 97 -25.14 0.03 -5.68
CA ILE A 97 -25.33 -0.95 -4.62
C ILE A 97 -26.22 -2.11 -5.14
N GLY A 98 -25.83 -3.34 -4.82
CA GLY A 98 -26.52 -4.55 -5.27
C GLY A 98 -26.11 -5.05 -6.66
N THR A 99 -25.36 -4.27 -7.45
CA THR A 99 -24.83 -4.71 -8.75
C THR A 99 -23.89 -5.91 -8.56
N ASN A 100 -24.09 -6.99 -9.32
CA ASN A 100 -23.15 -8.11 -9.28
C ASN A 100 -21.87 -7.74 -10.05
N VAL A 101 -20.72 -7.83 -9.38
CA VAL A 101 -19.42 -7.40 -9.95
C VAL A 101 -19.09 -8.07 -11.29
N ARG A 102 -19.57 -9.29 -11.53
CA ARG A 102 -19.32 -10.03 -12.78
C ARG A 102 -19.98 -9.38 -14.01
N SER A 103 -21.07 -8.65 -13.82
CA SER A 103 -21.76 -7.97 -14.93
C SER A 103 -20.96 -6.83 -15.54
N LEU A 104 -19.98 -6.30 -14.82
CA LEU A 104 -19.15 -5.16 -15.23
C LEU A 104 -18.04 -5.55 -16.22
N PHE A 105 -17.67 -6.82 -16.27
CA PHE A 105 -16.50 -7.30 -17.02
C PHE A 105 -16.87 -8.24 -18.16
N THR A 106 -15.95 -8.41 -19.11
CA THR A 106 -16.07 -9.42 -20.17
C THR A 106 -16.22 -10.82 -19.54
N GLU A 107 -16.79 -11.78 -20.27
CA GLU A 107 -17.01 -13.13 -19.77
C GLU A 107 -15.73 -13.77 -19.22
N GLN A 108 -14.61 -13.60 -19.94
CA GLN A 108 -13.31 -14.08 -19.49
C GLN A 108 -12.85 -13.38 -18.21
N GLY A 109 -12.96 -12.04 -18.14
CA GLY A 109 -12.62 -11.26 -16.94
C GLY A 109 -13.48 -11.65 -15.74
N ALA A 110 -14.79 -11.81 -15.94
CA ALA A 110 -15.72 -12.22 -14.92
C ALA A 110 -15.42 -13.63 -14.36
N MET A 111 -15.04 -14.59 -15.23
CA MET A 111 -14.63 -15.93 -14.80
C MET A 111 -13.36 -15.91 -13.95
N VAL A 112 -12.33 -15.19 -14.39
CA VAL A 112 -11.06 -15.07 -13.66
C VAL A 112 -11.29 -14.40 -12.31
N LEU A 113 -12.05 -13.30 -12.28
CA LEU A 113 -12.39 -12.59 -11.05
C LEU A 113 -13.18 -13.48 -10.08
N HIS A 114 -14.18 -14.21 -10.58
CA HIS A 114 -14.99 -15.12 -9.75
C HIS A 114 -14.15 -16.24 -9.11
N LYS A 115 -13.23 -16.83 -9.88
CA LYS A 115 -12.30 -17.84 -9.36
C LYS A 115 -11.42 -17.27 -8.24
N ALA A 116 -10.95 -16.06 -8.40
CA ALA A 116 -10.13 -15.39 -7.41
C ALA A 116 -10.90 -15.02 -6.13
N LEU A 117 -12.11 -14.47 -6.28
CA LEU A 117 -12.96 -14.10 -5.15
C LEU A 117 -13.40 -15.34 -4.33
N GLY A 118 -13.54 -16.50 -4.96
CA GLY A 118 -13.90 -17.76 -4.31
C GLY A 118 -12.73 -18.58 -3.78
N SER A 119 -11.49 -18.10 -3.91
CA SER A 119 -10.31 -18.81 -3.42
C SER A 119 -10.08 -18.56 -1.94
N ASN A 120 -9.79 -19.61 -1.17
CA ASN A 120 -9.39 -19.49 0.24
C ASN A 120 -7.97 -18.91 0.41
N ASP A 121 -7.16 -18.93 -0.65
CA ASP A 121 -5.80 -18.40 -0.65
C ASP A 121 -5.72 -17.19 -1.60
N ILE A 122 -6.21 -16.04 -1.10
CA ILE A 122 -6.20 -14.78 -1.83
C ILE A 122 -4.76 -14.29 -2.08
N SER A 123 -3.80 -14.69 -1.25
CA SER A 123 -2.40 -14.25 -1.34
C SER A 123 -1.71 -14.69 -2.64
N LEU A 124 -2.09 -15.83 -3.20
CA LEU A 124 -1.58 -16.34 -4.48
C LEU A 124 -2.24 -15.68 -5.71
N LEU A 125 -3.36 -14.98 -5.52
CA LEU A 125 -4.22 -14.45 -6.59
C LEU A 125 -4.17 -12.92 -6.70
N ASP A 126 -3.20 -12.28 -6.09
CA ASP A 126 -3.03 -10.81 -6.00
C ASP A 126 -3.07 -10.06 -7.34
N ARG A 127 -3.22 -10.75 -8.48
CA ARG A 127 -3.02 -10.15 -9.81
C ARG A 127 -4.01 -10.67 -10.83
N ILE A 128 -5.17 -10.06 -10.83
CA ILE A 128 -6.18 -10.39 -11.82
C ILE A 128 -6.23 -9.27 -12.83
N LEU A 129 -6.03 -9.61 -14.10
CA LEU A 129 -6.30 -8.71 -15.21
C LEU A 129 -7.75 -8.93 -15.65
N VAL A 130 -8.56 -7.89 -15.57
CA VAL A 130 -9.95 -7.89 -16.02
C VAL A 130 -10.13 -6.82 -17.10
N GLN A 131 -11.10 -7.03 -17.99
CA GLN A 131 -11.44 -6.06 -19.03
C GLN A 131 -12.88 -5.62 -18.83
N CYS A 132 -13.07 -4.30 -18.75
CA CYS A 132 -14.39 -3.71 -18.62
C CYS A 132 -15.25 -4.06 -19.83
N LYS A 133 -16.52 -4.44 -19.60
CA LYS A 133 -17.44 -4.87 -20.67
C LYS A 133 -17.86 -3.70 -21.56
N THR A 134 -18.06 -2.53 -20.98
CA THR A 134 -18.58 -1.35 -21.70
C THR A 134 -17.48 -0.59 -22.44
N SER A 135 -16.36 -0.29 -21.79
CA SER A 135 -15.25 0.49 -22.37
C SER A 135 -14.21 -0.36 -23.09
N GLY A 136 -14.12 -1.66 -22.77
CA GLY A 136 -13.01 -2.50 -23.20
C GLY A 136 -11.69 -2.22 -22.50
N GLU A 137 -11.66 -1.27 -21.55
CA GLU A 137 -10.44 -0.89 -20.83
C GLU A 137 -10.00 -1.99 -19.86
N PRO A 138 -8.69 -2.30 -19.82
CA PRO A 138 -8.15 -3.28 -18.91
C PRO A 138 -7.84 -2.67 -17.53
N PHE A 139 -8.09 -3.46 -16.47
CA PHE A 139 -7.79 -3.12 -15.09
C PHE A 139 -7.05 -4.26 -14.37
N TYR A 140 -6.12 -3.91 -13.50
CA TYR A 140 -5.67 -4.82 -12.44
C TYR A 140 -6.70 -4.80 -11.32
N ALA A 141 -7.29 -5.95 -11.02
CA ALA A 141 -8.14 -6.13 -9.84
C ALA A 141 -7.30 -6.73 -8.72
N ILE A 142 -7.16 -5.99 -7.61
CA ILE A 142 -6.37 -6.36 -6.44
C ILE A 142 -7.35 -6.66 -5.32
N VAL A 143 -7.53 -7.95 -5.01
CA VAL A 143 -8.51 -8.42 -4.03
C VAL A 143 -7.89 -8.48 -2.64
N ARG A 144 -8.62 -8.02 -1.64
CA ARG A 144 -8.24 -8.10 -0.23
C ARG A 144 -9.44 -8.51 0.61
N GLN A 145 -9.22 -9.43 1.53
CA GLN A 145 -10.23 -9.80 2.50
C GLN A 145 -10.26 -8.78 3.64
N ALA A 146 -11.44 -8.34 4.02
CA ALA A 146 -11.72 -7.54 5.21
C ALA A 146 -12.81 -8.23 6.03
N THR A 147 -13.08 -7.76 7.24
CA THR A 147 -14.09 -8.37 8.09
C THR A 147 -15.47 -8.31 7.44
N GLY A 148 -16.00 -9.46 7.00
CA GLY A 148 -17.34 -9.60 6.41
C GLY A 148 -17.48 -9.13 4.96
N CYS A 149 -16.39 -8.75 4.28
CA CYS A 149 -16.44 -8.28 2.90
C CYS A 149 -15.12 -8.46 2.15
N LEU A 150 -15.18 -8.35 0.83
CA LEU A 150 -14.01 -8.30 -0.06
C LEU A 150 -13.83 -6.88 -0.57
N VAL A 151 -12.66 -6.30 -0.38
CA VAL A 151 -12.28 -5.00 -0.94
C VAL A 151 -11.47 -5.25 -2.21
N VAL A 152 -11.91 -4.67 -3.32
CA VAL A 152 -11.26 -4.82 -4.62
C VAL A 152 -10.84 -3.46 -5.15
N ASP A 153 -9.53 -3.24 -5.26
CA ASP A 153 -8.95 -2.07 -5.89
C ASP A 153 -8.85 -2.33 -7.40
N PHE A 154 -9.45 -1.47 -8.24
CA PHE A 154 -9.34 -1.54 -9.70
C PHE A 154 -8.42 -0.45 -10.21
N GLU A 155 -7.24 -0.83 -10.66
CA GLU A 155 -6.25 0.10 -11.20
C GLU A 155 -6.20 0.03 -12.72
N PRO A 156 -6.39 1.14 -13.44
CA PRO A 156 -6.37 1.15 -14.89
C PRO A 156 -4.99 0.80 -15.42
N VAL A 157 -4.95 -0.05 -16.44
CA VAL A 157 -3.72 -0.38 -17.15
C VAL A 157 -3.44 0.70 -18.18
N LYS A 158 -2.55 1.65 -17.86
CA LYS A 158 -2.18 2.72 -18.78
C LYS A 158 -1.31 2.18 -19.92
N LEU A 159 -1.91 2.04 -21.09
CA LEU A 159 -1.24 1.52 -22.29
C LEU A 159 -0.17 2.47 -22.86
N THR A 160 -0.24 3.78 -22.50
CA THR A 160 0.59 4.83 -23.11
C THR A 160 2.03 4.89 -22.59
N GLU A 161 2.32 4.32 -21.42
CA GLU A 161 3.68 4.36 -20.87
C GLU A 161 4.55 3.21 -21.38
N PHE A 162 3.93 2.16 -21.98
CA PHE A 162 4.64 0.99 -22.52
C PHE A 162 3.76 0.25 -23.52
N SER A 163 4.27 -0.12 -24.66
CA SER A 163 3.53 -0.86 -25.69
C SER A 163 3.35 -2.34 -25.31
N GLY A 164 2.15 -2.71 -24.87
CA GLY A 164 1.73 -4.10 -24.63
C GLY A 164 1.73 -4.55 -23.16
N THR A 165 0.56 -4.85 -22.61
CA THR A 165 0.34 -5.21 -21.20
C THR A 165 1.13 -6.42 -20.70
N ALA A 166 1.23 -7.48 -21.52
CA ALA A 166 2.03 -8.66 -21.19
C ALA A 166 3.54 -8.38 -21.26
N ALA A 167 3.98 -7.56 -22.22
CA ALA A 167 5.38 -7.15 -22.35
C ALA A 167 5.83 -6.25 -21.18
N GLN A 168 4.95 -5.41 -20.65
CA GLN A 168 5.24 -4.56 -19.49
C GLN A 168 5.46 -5.37 -18.23
N ALA A 169 4.52 -6.27 -17.89
CA ALA A 169 4.68 -7.15 -16.76
C ALA A 169 5.99 -7.95 -16.88
N LEU A 170 6.26 -8.50 -18.06
CA LEU A 170 7.50 -9.24 -18.32
C LEU A 170 8.75 -8.37 -18.18
N GLN A 171 8.71 -7.11 -18.62
CA GLN A 171 9.82 -6.18 -18.47
C GLN A 171 10.07 -5.80 -17.01
N CYS A 172 9.01 -5.52 -16.24
CA CYS A 172 9.13 -5.29 -14.80
C CYS A 172 9.74 -6.50 -14.08
N TYR A 173 9.32 -7.71 -14.42
CA TYR A 173 9.92 -8.94 -13.90
C TYR A 173 11.38 -9.13 -14.26
N LYS A 174 11.76 -8.84 -15.51
CA LYS A 174 13.16 -8.92 -15.95
C LYS A 174 14.04 -7.93 -15.19
N LEU A 175 13.57 -6.69 -15.01
CA LEU A 175 14.28 -5.67 -14.26
C LEU A 175 14.40 -6.04 -12.78
N ALA A 176 13.31 -6.52 -12.16
CA ALA A 176 13.32 -7.01 -10.80
C ALA A 176 14.29 -8.20 -10.62
N ASN A 177 14.25 -9.19 -11.52
CA ASN A 177 15.16 -10.34 -11.47
C ASN A 177 16.62 -9.93 -11.61
N LYS A 178 16.93 -8.92 -12.46
CA LYS A 178 18.28 -8.36 -12.56
C LYS A 178 18.73 -7.73 -11.26
N ALA A 179 17.88 -6.92 -10.63
CA ALA A 179 18.15 -6.28 -9.34
C ALA A 179 18.35 -7.34 -8.23
N ILE A 180 17.47 -8.35 -8.16
CA ILE A 180 17.58 -9.49 -7.24
C ILE A 180 18.89 -10.24 -7.43
N SER A 181 19.29 -10.52 -8.68
CA SER A 181 20.55 -11.22 -8.97
C SER A 181 21.75 -10.44 -8.45
N LYS A 182 21.75 -9.11 -8.59
CA LYS A 182 22.79 -8.25 -8.00
C LYS A 182 22.83 -8.34 -6.48
N ILE A 183 21.67 -8.24 -5.83
CA ILE A 183 21.57 -8.34 -4.36
C ILE A 183 22.06 -9.71 -3.88
N ARG A 184 21.68 -10.79 -4.60
CA ARG A 184 22.15 -12.16 -4.26
C ARG A 184 23.65 -12.33 -4.42
N SER A 185 24.27 -11.69 -5.40
CA SER A 185 25.71 -11.77 -5.66
C SER A 185 26.57 -10.95 -4.69
N LEU A 186 25.96 -10.12 -3.84
CA LEU A 186 26.70 -9.36 -2.84
C LEU A 186 27.42 -10.30 -1.86
N PRO A 187 28.69 -10.00 -1.53
CA PRO A 187 29.37 -10.70 -0.44
C PRO A 187 28.57 -10.51 0.85
N GLY A 188 28.51 -11.54 1.68
CA GLY A 188 27.87 -11.45 3.00
C GLY A 188 28.62 -10.48 3.91
N GLY A 189 27.94 -9.96 4.95
CA GLY A 189 28.59 -9.30 6.07
C GLY A 189 28.48 -7.77 6.15
N SER A 190 27.85 -7.06 5.18
CA SER A 190 27.68 -5.60 5.31
C SER A 190 26.26 -5.15 5.00
N MET A 191 25.55 -4.73 6.05
CA MET A 191 24.24 -4.10 5.95
C MET A 191 24.31 -2.80 5.12
N GLU A 192 25.38 -2.03 5.22
CA GLU A 192 25.59 -0.81 4.46
C GLU A 192 25.64 -1.09 2.95
N VAL A 193 26.41 -2.10 2.52
CA VAL A 193 26.50 -2.49 1.10
C VAL A 193 25.14 -2.97 0.58
N LEU A 194 24.39 -3.72 1.39
CA LEU A 194 23.04 -4.16 1.06
C LEU A 194 22.09 -2.99 0.88
N CYS A 195 22.02 -2.05 1.84
CA CYS A 195 21.19 -0.87 1.77
C CYS A 195 21.53 -0.01 0.54
N ASN A 196 22.81 0.25 0.30
CA ASN A 196 23.27 1.01 -0.86
C ASN A 196 22.84 0.37 -2.18
N THR A 197 22.96 -0.97 -2.27
CA THR A 197 22.56 -1.69 -3.49
C THR A 197 21.05 -1.65 -3.69
N VAL A 198 20.25 -1.90 -2.65
CA VAL A 198 18.78 -1.88 -2.76
C VAL A 198 18.27 -0.50 -3.12
N VAL A 199 18.77 0.55 -2.47
CA VAL A 199 18.41 1.95 -2.76
C VAL A 199 18.78 2.30 -4.20
N LYS A 200 19.96 1.89 -4.69
CA LYS A 200 20.38 2.09 -6.08
C LYS A 200 19.48 1.39 -7.09
N GLU A 201 19.18 0.11 -6.87
CA GLU A 201 18.32 -0.65 -7.78
C GLU A 201 16.89 -0.10 -7.79
N LEU A 202 16.34 0.33 -6.66
CA LEU A 202 15.05 1.01 -6.62
C LEU A 202 15.09 2.35 -7.36
N PHE A 203 16.13 3.18 -7.14
CA PHE A 203 16.29 4.46 -7.83
C PHE A 203 16.28 4.27 -9.34
N ASP A 204 17.07 3.32 -9.85
CA ASP A 204 17.16 3.01 -11.27
C ASP A 204 15.86 2.39 -11.83
N LEU A 205 15.10 1.62 -11.00
CA LEU A 205 13.90 0.91 -11.41
C LEU A 205 12.68 1.83 -11.53
N ILE A 206 12.47 2.74 -10.57
CA ILE A 206 11.25 3.55 -10.49
C ILE A 206 11.47 5.01 -10.93
N GLY A 207 12.72 5.48 -10.99
CA GLY A 207 13.09 6.81 -11.45
C GLY A 207 12.49 7.93 -10.61
N TYR A 208 12.44 7.76 -9.28
CA TYR A 208 12.10 8.82 -8.34
C TYR A 208 13.28 9.78 -8.17
N ASP A 209 13.01 11.03 -7.77
CA ASP A 209 14.04 12.04 -7.59
C ASP A 209 14.95 11.77 -6.39
N ARG A 210 14.42 11.06 -5.39
CA ARG A 210 15.12 10.65 -4.17
C ARG A 210 14.66 9.27 -3.75
N VAL A 211 15.61 8.41 -3.40
CA VAL A 211 15.35 7.12 -2.75
C VAL A 211 16.29 7.00 -1.57
N MET A 212 15.76 6.62 -0.40
CA MET A 212 16.51 6.51 0.84
C MET A 212 16.12 5.28 1.65
N ALA A 213 17.07 4.75 2.40
CA ALA A 213 16.84 3.78 3.46
C ALA A 213 16.76 4.53 4.80
N TYR A 214 15.63 4.39 5.47
CA TYR A 214 15.31 4.98 6.76
C TYR A 214 15.23 3.88 7.80
N LYS A 215 16.17 3.84 8.75
CA LYS A 215 16.29 2.82 9.78
C LYS A 215 15.61 3.28 11.07
N PHE A 216 14.89 2.38 11.75
CA PHE A 216 14.43 2.58 13.12
C PHE A 216 15.47 2.04 14.10
N HIS A 217 15.86 2.85 15.07
CA HIS A 217 16.73 2.47 16.18
C HIS A 217 15.93 1.85 17.34
N GLU A 218 16.61 1.38 18.38
CA GLU A 218 15.98 0.72 19.52
C GLU A 218 15.00 1.62 20.30
N ASP A 219 15.35 2.90 20.45
CA ASP A 219 14.49 3.94 21.04
C ASP A 219 13.43 4.47 20.06
N VAL A 220 13.30 3.79 18.90
CA VAL A 220 12.33 4.05 17.83
C VAL A 220 12.46 5.39 17.10
N HIS A 221 13.52 6.18 17.36
CA HIS A 221 13.85 7.28 16.46
C HIS A 221 14.30 6.72 15.10
N GLY A 222 14.24 7.53 14.05
CA GLY A 222 14.64 7.11 12.72
C GLY A 222 15.85 7.87 12.21
N GLU A 223 16.63 7.23 11.34
CA GLU A 223 17.82 7.79 10.71
C GLU A 223 17.82 7.46 9.21
N VAL A 224 18.19 8.43 8.37
CA VAL A 224 18.47 8.19 6.96
C VAL A 224 19.88 7.64 6.82
N VAL A 225 20.00 6.32 6.68
CA VAL A 225 21.32 5.63 6.66
C VAL A 225 21.92 5.54 5.26
N VAL A 226 21.10 5.61 4.20
CA VAL A 226 21.52 5.62 2.79
C VAL A 226 20.59 6.51 2.00
N GLU A 227 21.12 7.25 1.04
CA GLU A 227 20.34 8.09 0.15
C GLU A 227 20.96 8.16 -1.24
N ILE A 228 20.10 8.15 -2.28
CA ILE A 228 20.45 8.55 -3.64
C ILE A 228 19.45 9.60 -4.09
N THR A 229 19.97 10.73 -4.56
CA THR A 229 19.16 11.85 -5.08
C THR A 229 19.61 12.21 -6.48
N ARG A 230 18.68 12.79 -7.26
CA ARG A 230 19.09 13.48 -8.48
C ARG A 230 19.86 14.75 -8.10
N PRO A 231 20.74 15.26 -9.00
CA PRO A 231 21.48 16.50 -8.77
C PRO A 231 20.54 17.69 -8.48
N GLY A 232 20.91 18.52 -7.51
CA GLY A 232 20.18 19.74 -7.15
C GLY A 232 19.22 19.61 -5.97
N LEU A 233 19.02 18.41 -5.42
CA LEU A 233 18.25 18.22 -4.18
C LEU A 233 19.17 18.29 -2.96
N GLU A 234 18.70 18.94 -1.88
CA GLU A 234 19.41 18.94 -0.60
C GLU A 234 19.45 17.51 -0.03
N PRO A 235 20.63 17.03 0.40
CA PRO A 235 20.75 15.68 0.97
C PRO A 235 20.05 15.58 2.33
N SER A 236 19.47 14.40 2.58
CA SER A 236 18.90 14.04 3.89
C SER A 236 19.73 12.97 4.61
N LEU A 237 20.81 12.49 4.00
CA LEU A 237 21.69 11.47 4.57
C LEU A 237 22.17 11.87 5.97
N GLY A 238 22.09 10.97 6.94
CA GLY A 238 22.46 11.20 8.34
C GLY A 238 21.44 12.04 9.15
N MET A 239 20.29 12.40 8.56
CA MET A 239 19.24 13.10 9.32
C MET A 239 18.54 12.14 10.27
N HIS A 240 18.35 12.59 11.52
CA HIS A 240 17.59 11.90 12.55
C HIS A 240 16.20 12.52 12.72
N SER A 241 15.20 11.69 12.88
CA SER A 241 13.81 12.09 13.13
C SER A 241 13.28 11.47 14.43
N PRO A 242 12.54 12.22 15.25
CA PRO A 242 12.01 11.68 16.51
C PRO A 242 10.98 10.57 16.23
N ALA A 243 10.80 9.68 17.21
CA ALA A 243 9.85 8.56 17.14
C ALA A 243 8.39 8.99 16.86
N THR A 244 8.05 10.26 17.13
CA THR A 244 6.73 10.85 16.89
C THR A 244 6.43 11.14 15.43
N ASP A 245 7.44 11.24 14.56
CA ASP A 245 7.26 11.56 13.14
C ASP A 245 6.59 10.41 12.39
N ILE A 246 6.92 9.16 12.76
CA ILE A 246 6.22 7.96 12.29
C ILE A 246 5.62 7.25 13.50
N PRO A 247 4.38 7.60 13.90
CA PRO A 247 3.73 7.06 15.09
C PRO A 247 3.59 5.54 15.06
N GLN A 248 3.47 4.90 16.22
CA GLN A 248 3.33 3.45 16.37
C GLN A 248 2.21 2.87 15.51
N ALA A 249 1.07 3.59 15.39
CA ALA A 249 -0.05 3.20 14.55
C ALA A 249 0.34 3.12 13.05
N SER A 250 1.14 4.07 12.56
CA SER A 250 1.64 4.06 11.18
C SER A 250 2.63 2.91 10.96
N ARG A 251 3.51 2.65 11.92
CA ARG A 251 4.43 1.50 11.86
C ARG A 251 3.69 0.17 11.82
N PHE A 252 2.62 0.04 12.63
CA PHE A 252 1.76 -1.14 12.58
C PHE A 252 1.10 -1.32 11.21
N LEU A 253 0.63 -0.22 10.58
CA LEU A 253 0.09 -0.29 9.22
C LEU A 253 1.14 -0.73 8.20
N PHE A 254 2.40 -0.29 8.33
CA PHE A 254 3.49 -0.74 7.48
C PHE A 254 3.84 -2.21 7.65
N MET A 255 3.65 -2.79 8.85
CA MET A 255 3.79 -4.25 9.03
C MET A 255 2.68 -5.02 8.33
N LYS A 256 1.44 -4.51 8.32
CA LYS A 256 0.31 -5.14 7.61
C LYS A 256 0.35 -4.90 6.09
N ASN A 257 0.65 -3.66 5.68
CA ASN A 257 0.67 -3.24 4.27
C ASN A 257 2.07 -2.73 3.95
N LYS A 258 2.92 -3.62 3.48
CA LYS A 258 4.34 -3.37 3.26
C LYS A 258 4.64 -2.26 2.26
N LEU A 259 3.66 -1.89 1.40
CA LEU A 259 3.83 -0.86 0.40
C LEU A 259 2.75 0.20 0.50
N ARG A 260 3.15 1.47 0.45
CA ARG A 260 2.27 2.62 0.43
C ARG A 260 2.69 3.59 -0.68
N MET A 261 1.74 3.96 -1.55
CA MET A 261 1.94 4.95 -2.61
C MET A 261 1.02 6.15 -2.39
N ILE A 262 1.57 7.35 -2.56
CA ILE A 262 0.84 8.60 -2.78
C ILE A 262 1.31 9.09 -4.15
N TYR A 263 0.40 9.06 -5.14
CA TYR A 263 0.79 9.40 -6.50
C TYR A 263 0.83 10.91 -6.75
N ASP A 264 -0.03 11.64 -6.03
CA ASP A 264 -0.11 13.11 -6.06
C ASP A 264 -0.76 13.59 -4.76
N CYS A 265 0.00 14.26 -3.89
CA CYS A 265 -0.49 14.77 -2.62
C CYS A 265 -1.44 15.97 -2.76
N ARG A 266 -1.54 16.57 -3.96
CA ARG A 266 -2.44 17.69 -4.28
C ARG A 266 -3.75 17.22 -4.91
N ALA A 267 -3.85 15.95 -5.31
CA ALA A 267 -5.04 15.42 -5.94
C ALA A 267 -6.21 15.37 -4.96
N ARG A 268 -7.41 15.73 -5.45
CA ARG A 268 -8.63 15.65 -4.66
C ARG A 268 -8.99 14.19 -4.39
N SER A 269 -9.18 13.85 -3.13
CA SER A 269 -9.65 12.51 -2.74
C SER A 269 -11.08 12.26 -3.19
N ILE A 270 -11.42 11.00 -3.41
CA ILE A 270 -12.74 10.49 -3.82
C ILE A 270 -13.38 9.80 -2.63
N ASN A 271 -14.66 10.07 -2.38
CA ASN A 271 -15.42 9.41 -1.32
C ASN A 271 -15.80 7.98 -1.74
N VAL A 272 -16.04 7.14 -0.73
CA VAL A 272 -16.66 5.81 -0.89
C VAL A 272 -18.11 5.91 -0.43
N VAL A 273 -19.02 5.56 -1.32
CA VAL A 273 -20.47 5.44 -1.06
C VAL A 273 -20.73 4.01 -0.58
N GLU A 274 -21.44 3.87 0.51
CA GLU A 274 -21.76 2.55 1.09
C GLU A 274 -23.27 2.39 1.30
N ASP A 275 -23.72 1.14 1.39
CA ASP A 275 -25.08 0.81 1.77
C ASP A 275 -25.31 1.20 3.23
N GLU A 276 -26.33 2.01 3.52
CA GLU A 276 -26.68 2.47 4.87
C GLU A 276 -27.14 1.29 5.78
N ALA A 277 -27.54 0.17 5.21
CA ALA A 277 -28.01 -1.01 5.93
C ALA A 277 -26.88 -1.96 6.37
N LEU A 278 -25.59 -1.63 6.12
CA LEU A 278 -24.48 -2.52 6.47
C LEU A 278 -24.37 -2.70 7.99
N PRO A 279 -24.28 -3.97 8.48
CA PRO A 279 -24.18 -4.26 9.89
C PRO A 279 -22.77 -4.08 10.47
N PHE A 280 -21.80 -3.70 9.64
CA PHE A 280 -20.38 -3.54 10.01
C PHE A 280 -19.77 -2.32 9.32
N ASP A 281 -18.65 -1.86 9.86
CA ASP A 281 -17.91 -0.74 9.31
C ASP A 281 -16.82 -1.25 8.35
N ILE A 282 -16.80 -0.73 7.12
CA ILE A 282 -15.84 -1.14 6.08
C ILE A 282 -14.48 -0.53 6.40
N SER A 283 -13.45 -1.38 6.49
CA SER A 283 -12.07 -0.93 6.69
C SER A 283 -11.30 -0.85 5.38
N LEU A 284 -10.78 0.32 5.04
CA LEU A 284 -9.88 0.52 3.91
C LEU A 284 -8.40 0.40 4.30
N CYS A 285 -8.09 -0.06 5.50
CA CYS A 285 -6.70 -0.17 5.99
C CYS A 285 -5.81 -1.01 5.07
N GLY A 286 -6.38 -2.05 4.44
CA GLY A 286 -5.68 -2.93 3.49
C GLY A 286 -5.56 -2.37 2.08
N SER A 287 -6.36 -1.37 1.68
CA SER A 287 -6.35 -0.83 0.32
C SER A 287 -5.13 0.05 0.06
N ALA A 288 -4.48 -0.18 -1.10
CA ALA A 288 -3.41 0.68 -1.59
C ALA A 288 -3.94 2.06 -2.03
N LEU A 289 -5.23 2.15 -2.34
CA LEU A 289 -5.90 3.37 -2.79
C LEU A 289 -6.25 4.33 -1.66
N ARG A 290 -6.33 3.87 -0.42
CA ARG A 290 -6.68 4.71 0.72
C ARG A 290 -5.96 6.05 0.69
N ALA A 291 -6.69 7.17 0.72
CA ALA A 291 -6.08 8.50 0.78
C ALA A 291 -5.35 8.73 2.12
N SER A 292 -4.30 9.55 2.08
CA SER A 292 -3.58 9.95 3.28
C SER A 292 -4.31 11.08 3.99
N HIS A 293 -4.08 11.19 5.31
CA HIS A 293 -4.65 12.29 6.10
C HIS A 293 -4.12 13.65 5.61
N SER A 294 -4.96 14.69 5.66
CA SER A 294 -4.64 16.03 5.16
C SER A 294 -3.37 16.62 5.75
N CYS A 295 -3.09 16.37 7.04
CA CYS A 295 -1.85 16.84 7.69
C CYS A 295 -0.61 16.23 7.04
N HIS A 296 -0.64 14.95 6.65
CA HIS A 296 0.47 14.30 5.97
C HIS A 296 0.64 14.84 4.55
N LEU A 297 -0.47 15.06 3.83
CA LEU A 297 -0.42 15.65 2.49
C LEU A 297 0.16 17.08 2.54
N GLN A 298 -0.25 17.88 3.54
CA GLN A 298 0.32 19.22 3.75
C GLN A 298 1.82 19.16 4.08
N TYR A 299 2.24 18.22 4.92
CA TYR A 299 3.66 17.98 5.19
C TYR A 299 4.45 17.70 3.90
N MET A 300 3.94 16.81 3.04
CA MET A 300 4.57 16.50 1.76
C MET A 300 4.72 17.74 0.88
N VAL A 301 3.66 18.56 0.78
CA VAL A 301 3.73 19.84 0.03
C VAL A 301 4.83 20.75 0.60
N ASN A 302 4.92 20.87 1.93
CA ASN A 302 5.89 21.74 2.60
C ASN A 302 7.35 21.32 2.37
N ILE A 303 7.61 20.02 2.17
CA ILE A 303 8.94 19.49 1.84
C ILE A 303 9.16 19.33 0.32
N ASN A 304 8.31 19.98 -0.49
CA ASN A 304 8.34 19.89 -1.96
C ASN A 304 8.31 18.45 -2.50
N THR A 305 7.60 17.54 -1.82
CA THR A 305 7.39 16.16 -2.25
C THR A 305 5.94 15.99 -2.69
N ILE A 306 5.72 15.74 -3.96
CA ILE A 306 4.36 15.60 -4.52
C ILE A 306 3.93 14.14 -4.58
N ALA A 307 4.84 13.26 -4.95
CA ALA A 307 4.60 11.82 -4.97
C ALA A 307 5.54 11.08 -4.02
N SER A 308 5.05 10.02 -3.40
CA SER A 308 5.84 9.17 -2.50
C SER A 308 5.50 7.70 -2.70
N LEU A 309 6.53 6.85 -2.66
CA LEU A 309 6.41 5.40 -2.55
C LEU A 309 7.21 4.95 -1.34
N VAL A 310 6.57 4.31 -0.38
CA VAL A 310 7.20 3.82 0.84
C VAL A 310 7.02 2.32 0.93
N ILE A 311 8.12 1.61 1.19
CA ILE A 311 8.15 0.15 1.29
C ILE A 311 8.73 -0.22 2.65
N ALA A 312 7.99 -1.03 3.40
CA ALA A 312 8.42 -1.51 4.70
C ALA A 312 9.46 -2.63 4.58
N VAL A 313 10.50 -2.54 5.38
CA VAL A 313 11.51 -3.58 5.56
C VAL A 313 11.28 -4.21 6.93
N ALA A 314 10.79 -5.44 6.93
CA ALA A 314 10.60 -6.22 8.14
C ALA A 314 11.69 -7.30 8.24
N VAL A 315 12.20 -7.55 9.45
CA VAL A 315 13.25 -8.53 9.73
C VAL A 315 12.78 -9.48 10.82
N ASN A 316 13.31 -10.71 10.86
CA ASN A 316 12.98 -11.64 11.93
C ASN A 316 13.62 -11.16 13.24
N GLN A 317 12.91 -11.33 14.35
CA GLN A 317 13.55 -11.24 15.67
C GLN A 317 14.27 -12.57 15.95
N ASN A 318 15.57 -12.51 16.26
CA ASN A 318 16.27 -13.66 16.81
C ASN A 318 15.74 -13.88 18.22
N GLU A 319 15.04 -14.98 18.45
CA GLU A 319 14.76 -15.47 19.79
C GLU A 319 15.87 -16.48 20.14
N GLU A 320 16.39 -16.35 21.35
CA GLU A 320 17.06 -17.46 22.04
C GLU A 320 16.05 -18.61 22.12
N GLU A 321 16.47 -19.80 21.73
CA GLU A 321 15.68 -21.00 21.51
C GLU A 321 14.86 -21.38 22.76
N ASP A 322 13.54 -21.11 22.76
CA ASP A 322 12.60 -21.85 23.60
C ASP A 322 11.82 -22.82 22.68
N GLU A 323 12.15 -24.10 22.79
CA GLU A 323 11.48 -25.22 22.14
C GLU A 323 10.00 -25.28 22.56
N VAL A 324 9.07 -25.02 21.66
CA VAL A 324 7.64 -25.34 21.85
C VAL A 324 7.08 -26.05 20.63
N ASP A 325 6.80 -27.33 20.81
CA ASP A 325 6.13 -28.23 19.87
C ASP A 325 4.69 -27.79 19.55
N SER A 326 4.36 -27.48 18.29
CA SER A 326 3.09 -27.83 17.61
C SER A 326 2.96 -27.18 16.21
N GLU A 327 2.83 -28.01 15.19
CA GLU A 327 2.83 -27.66 13.76
C GLU A 327 1.64 -26.79 13.27
N GLN A 328 0.57 -26.64 14.01
CA GLN A 328 -0.60 -25.82 13.60
C GLN A 328 -0.56 -24.37 14.07
N GLN A 329 0.39 -23.99 14.91
CA GLN A 329 0.62 -22.62 15.38
C GLN A 329 1.70 -21.88 14.57
N GLU A 330 2.43 -22.58 13.69
CA GLU A 330 3.62 -22.04 13.02
C GLU A 330 3.34 -20.86 12.08
N GLN A 331 2.23 -20.84 11.33
CA GLN A 331 1.97 -19.73 10.39
C GLN A 331 1.57 -18.43 11.10
N GLN A 332 0.79 -18.48 12.18
CA GLN A 332 0.46 -17.29 12.97
C GLN A 332 1.65 -16.82 13.81
N GLN A 333 2.45 -17.73 14.37
CA GLN A 333 3.70 -17.41 15.06
C GLN A 333 4.75 -16.80 14.13
N TYR A 334 4.80 -17.20 12.84
CA TYR A 334 5.77 -16.68 11.88
C TYR A 334 5.57 -15.19 11.55
N GLU A 335 4.33 -14.68 11.59
CA GLU A 335 4.07 -13.23 11.45
C GLU A 335 4.33 -12.44 12.75
N GLU A 336 4.19 -13.05 13.92
CA GLU A 336 4.44 -12.41 15.23
C GLU A 336 5.94 -12.19 15.53
N LYS A 337 6.83 -12.91 14.85
CA LYS A 337 8.30 -12.85 15.06
C LYS A 337 9.01 -11.77 14.20
N LYS A 338 8.27 -10.92 13.48
CA LYS A 338 8.88 -9.89 12.61
C LYS A 338 8.91 -8.51 13.26
N LYS A 339 10.07 -7.84 13.19
CA LYS A 339 10.27 -6.44 13.59
C LYS A 339 10.36 -5.54 12.36
N LEU A 340 9.75 -4.37 12.41
CA LEU A 340 9.97 -3.33 11.40
C LEU A 340 11.38 -2.75 11.58
N TRP A 341 12.29 -3.13 10.69
CA TRP A 341 13.67 -2.62 10.67
C TRP A 341 13.71 -1.16 10.21
N GLY A 342 12.94 -0.83 9.17
CA GLY A 342 12.96 0.48 8.57
C GLY A 342 12.03 0.59 7.37
N LEU A 343 12.23 1.66 6.60
CA LEU A 343 11.47 1.99 5.40
C LEU A 343 12.41 2.31 4.25
N LEU A 344 12.08 1.86 3.04
CA LEU A 344 12.63 2.41 1.81
C LEU A 344 11.68 3.51 1.35
N ILE A 345 12.13 4.75 1.34
CA ILE A 345 11.31 5.93 1.09
C ILE A 345 11.74 6.54 -0.23
N CYS A 346 10.79 6.69 -1.15
CA CYS A 346 11.01 7.28 -2.47
C CYS A 346 10.16 8.54 -2.59
N HIS A 347 10.78 9.68 -2.94
CA HIS A 347 10.13 10.98 -3.09
C HIS A 347 10.32 11.55 -4.49
N HIS A 348 9.29 12.23 -5.00
CA HIS A 348 9.31 12.87 -6.31
C HIS A 348 8.63 14.24 -6.25
N GLU A 349 9.18 15.23 -6.95
CA GLU A 349 8.70 16.63 -6.93
C GLU A 349 7.50 16.89 -7.87
N SER A 350 7.06 15.91 -8.62
CA SER A 350 5.87 15.97 -9.46
C SER A 350 5.01 14.72 -9.27
N PRO A 351 3.72 14.74 -9.69
CA PRO A 351 2.87 13.57 -9.64
C PRO A 351 3.52 12.39 -10.34
N ARG A 352 3.53 11.22 -9.68
CA ARG A 352 4.16 10.02 -10.21
C ARG A 352 3.38 8.76 -9.83
N TYR A 353 2.85 8.10 -10.85
CA TYR A 353 2.18 6.82 -10.70
C TYR A 353 3.16 5.68 -10.99
N VAL A 354 3.21 4.71 -10.09
CA VAL A 354 3.97 3.47 -10.28
C VAL A 354 2.96 2.35 -10.52
N PRO A 355 2.94 1.73 -11.72
CA PRO A 355 1.99 0.65 -12.04
C PRO A 355 2.10 -0.53 -11.08
N PHE A 356 0.98 -1.22 -10.85
CA PHE A 356 0.91 -2.34 -9.90
C PHE A 356 2.03 -3.39 -10.09
N PRO A 357 2.35 -3.89 -11.31
CA PRO A 357 3.42 -4.87 -11.48
C PRO A 357 4.80 -4.37 -11.03
N LEU A 358 5.06 -3.08 -11.23
CA LEU A 358 6.32 -2.46 -10.82
C LEU A 358 6.39 -2.27 -9.31
N ARG A 359 5.28 -1.85 -8.67
CA ARG A 359 5.19 -1.76 -7.20
C ARG A 359 5.43 -3.12 -6.55
N TYR A 360 4.84 -4.16 -7.11
CA TYR A 360 5.05 -5.53 -6.62
C TYR A 360 6.51 -5.97 -6.77
N ALA A 361 7.16 -5.62 -7.87
CA ALA A 361 8.58 -5.87 -8.06
C ALA A 361 9.44 -5.15 -7.00
N CYS A 362 9.08 -3.91 -6.65
CA CYS A 362 9.74 -3.14 -5.59
C CYS A 362 9.53 -3.78 -4.20
N GLU A 363 8.33 -4.22 -3.89
CA GLU A 363 8.02 -4.94 -2.64
C GLU A 363 8.83 -6.22 -2.53
N PHE A 364 8.93 -6.98 -3.63
CA PHE A 364 9.72 -8.20 -3.68
C PHE A 364 11.21 -7.93 -3.46
N LEU A 365 11.76 -6.84 -4.03
CA LEU A 365 13.14 -6.41 -3.76
C LEU A 365 13.37 -6.11 -2.27
N ALA A 366 12.43 -5.47 -1.61
CA ALA A 366 12.53 -5.19 -0.18
C ALA A 366 12.48 -6.46 0.69
N GLN A 367 11.79 -7.51 0.25
CA GLN A 367 11.78 -8.80 0.94
C GLN A 367 13.15 -9.50 0.91
N PHE A 368 13.94 -9.29 -0.16
CA PHE A 368 15.31 -9.81 -0.21
C PHE A 368 16.25 -9.16 0.80
N PHE A 369 15.96 -7.96 1.23
CA PHE A 369 16.67 -7.31 2.33
C PHE A 369 16.62 -8.17 3.60
N HIS A 370 15.44 -8.65 3.93
CA HIS A 370 15.22 -9.56 5.06
C HIS A 370 16.03 -10.88 4.97
N TYR A 371 16.03 -11.52 3.78
CA TYR A 371 16.73 -12.80 3.60
C TYR A 371 18.24 -12.69 3.78
N LYS A 372 18.85 -11.56 3.39
CA LYS A 372 20.30 -11.33 3.51
C LYS A 372 20.72 -10.97 4.94
N GLU A 373 19.87 -10.27 5.70
CA GLU A 373 20.15 -9.96 7.11
C GLU A 373 20.28 -11.24 7.94
N CYS A 374 19.41 -12.22 7.73
CA CYS A 374 19.49 -13.53 8.39
C CYS A 374 20.79 -14.33 8.07
N VAL A 375 21.49 -13.99 7.00
CA VAL A 375 22.76 -14.62 6.58
C VAL A 375 23.98 -13.82 7.07
N ILE A 376 23.78 -12.56 7.50
CA ILE A 376 24.84 -11.66 7.96
C ILE A 376 25.06 -11.76 9.48
N LEU A 377 24.06 -12.23 10.24
CA LEU A 377 24.13 -12.54 11.65
C LEU A 377 24.51 -14.02 11.88
#